data_f1343d79bd2ad644a9754c64a217326a
#
_entry.id   f1343d79bd2ad644a9754c64a217326a
#
_cell.length_a   1.000
_cell.length_b   1.000
_cell.length_c   1.000
_cell.angle_alpha   90.00
_cell.angle_beta   90.00
_cell.angle_gamma   90.00
#
_symmetry.space_group_name_H-M   'P 1'
#
loop_
_entity.id
_entity.type
_entity.pdbx_description
1 polymer ?
#
loop_
_entity_poly.entity_id
_entity_poly.type
_entity_poly.pdbx_seq_one_letter_code
_entity_poly.pdbx_strand_id
1 'polypeptide(L)'
;RPKASSQRDFPHAWDNVLYESESLGYVVATHQRGIDHGPTVFTYYYPLCDENARTARTRLLETDWRGWADITLTDLSRAHTDIRNLVERLDVMRWGHAMVRPRTGFMWGEARREGAKPFRSIHFAHSELSGVALFEEAFDHGLRAADEVLRSIRVSKA
;
A
#
# COMPACT_ATOMS: atom_id res chain seq x y z
N ARG A 1 17.28 14.54 12.83
CA ARG A 1 17.98 13.27 13.05
C ARG A 1 17.10 12.41 13.93
N PRO A 2 16.50 11.33 13.44
CA PRO A 2 16.11 10.28 14.36
C PRO A 2 17.43 9.78 14.98
N LYS A 3 17.73 10.20 16.19
CA LYS A 3 18.66 9.42 16.99
C LYS A 3 17.94 8.10 17.20
N ALA A 4 18.58 6.99 16.83
CA ALA A 4 18.25 5.71 17.42
C ALA A 4 17.99 5.99 18.89
N SER A 5 16.83 5.58 19.41
CA SER A 5 16.44 5.88 20.78
C SER A 5 17.64 5.51 21.66
N SER A 6 18.12 6.43 22.45
CA SER A 6 19.33 6.33 23.24
C SER A 6 19.33 5.17 24.27
N GLN A 7 18.41 4.26 24.17
CA GLN A 7 18.26 3.15 25.12
C GLN A 7 18.45 1.75 24.52
N ARG A 8 18.50 1.57 23.22
CA ARG A 8 18.86 0.27 22.61
C ARG A 8 19.37 0.51 21.20
N ASP A 9 20.62 0.18 20.93
CA ASP A 9 21.30 0.21 19.65
C ASP A 9 20.68 -0.81 18.64
N PHE A 10 19.41 -0.67 18.32
CA PHE A 10 18.83 -1.40 17.21
C PHE A 10 18.97 -0.54 15.95
N PRO A 11 19.65 -1.02 14.92
CA PRO A 11 19.67 -0.35 13.64
C PRO A 11 18.24 -0.27 13.09
N HIS A 12 17.93 0.81 12.37
CA HIS A 12 16.65 0.91 11.67
C HIS A 12 16.54 -0.25 10.67
N ALA A 13 15.55 -1.11 10.87
CA ALA A 13 15.23 -2.14 9.90
C ALA A 13 14.64 -1.52 8.62
N TRP A 14 14.65 -2.26 7.54
CA TRP A 14 13.96 -1.88 6.31
C TRP A 14 12.48 -1.63 6.60
N ASP A 15 11.83 -2.57 7.26
CA ASP A 15 10.42 -2.56 7.62
C ASP A 15 10.27 -2.61 9.14
N ASN A 16 9.47 -1.69 9.68
CA ASN A 16 9.31 -1.48 11.11
C ASN A 16 7.83 -1.47 11.46
N VAL A 17 7.39 -2.47 12.20
CA VAL A 17 6.00 -2.59 12.66
C VAL A 17 5.87 -2.00 14.05
N LEU A 18 4.84 -1.17 14.25
CA LEU A 18 4.51 -0.62 15.57
C LEU A 18 3.50 -1.54 16.28
N TYR A 19 3.89 -2.06 17.43
CA TYR A 19 3.00 -2.92 18.22
C TYR A 19 1.75 -2.16 18.70
N GLU A 20 0.58 -2.81 18.64
CA GLU A 20 -0.72 -2.20 18.97
C GLU A 20 -1.03 -0.90 18.22
N SER A 21 -0.57 -0.78 16.98
CA SER A 21 -0.90 0.32 16.08
C SER A 21 -1.95 -0.12 15.06
N GLU A 22 -2.80 0.82 14.65
CA GLU A 22 -3.69 0.65 13.50
C GLU A 22 -2.93 0.74 12.17
N SER A 23 -1.67 1.20 12.19
CA SER A 23 -0.82 1.28 11.01
C SER A 23 -0.14 -0.06 10.70
N LEU A 24 0.38 -0.17 9.49
CA LEU A 24 1.30 -1.25 9.12
C LEU A 24 2.76 -0.90 9.46
N GLY A 25 3.00 0.25 10.11
CA GLY A 25 4.33 0.71 10.41
C GLY A 25 4.95 1.56 9.30
N TYR A 26 6.26 1.50 9.14
CA TYR A 26 7.00 2.33 8.18
C TYR A 26 8.25 1.64 7.65
N VAL A 27 8.63 1.98 6.42
CA VAL A 27 9.91 1.58 5.83
C VAL A 27 10.88 2.75 5.83
N VAL A 28 12.17 2.44 5.92
CA VAL A 28 13.28 3.40 6.03
C VAL A 28 14.10 3.41 4.75
N ALA A 29 14.10 4.53 4.03
CA ALA A 29 14.74 4.63 2.71
C ALA A 29 16.26 4.43 2.74
N THR A 30 16.94 4.84 3.80
CA THR A 30 18.41 4.74 3.91
C THR A 30 18.90 3.34 4.24
N HIS A 31 18.02 2.43 4.68
CA HIS A 31 18.39 1.06 5.01
C HIS A 31 19.10 0.33 3.84
N GLN A 32 18.60 0.52 2.62
CA GLN A 32 19.19 -0.11 1.42
C GLN A 32 20.62 0.34 1.12
N ARG A 33 21.05 1.47 1.69
CA ARG A 33 22.42 1.99 1.56
C ARG A 33 23.33 1.58 2.70
N GLY A 34 22.85 0.79 3.66
CA GLY A 34 23.57 0.44 4.88
C GLY A 34 23.85 1.65 5.80
N ILE A 35 23.05 2.72 5.67
CA ILE A 35 23.19 3.93 6.47
C ILE A 35 22.15 3.93 7.57
N ASP A 36 22.59 3.93 8.81
CA ASP A 36 21.76 3.89 10.01
C ASP A 36 21.70 5.24 10.77
N HIS A 37 22.33 6.27 10.22
CA HIS A 37 22.42 7.60 10.83
C HIS A 37 22.21 8.72 9.79
N GLY A 38 21.86 9.91 10.29
CA GLY A 38 21.63 11.10 9.46
C GLY A 38 20.18 11.25 8.97
N PRO A 39 19.94 12.18 8.03
CA PRO A 39 18.61 12.39 7.46
C PRO A 39 18.14 11.18 6.66
N THR A 40 16.87 10.84 6.82
CA THR A 40 16.24 9.73 6.11
C THR A 40 14.78 10.07 5.76
N VAL A 41 14.13 9.20 5.00
CA VAL A 41 12.70 9.27 4.70
C VAL A 41 12.02 8.04 5.27
N PHE A 42 10.96 8.24 6.03
CA PHE A 42 10.04 7.19 6.44
C PHE A 42 8.85 7.18 5.48
N THR A 43 8.54 6.03 4.93
CA THR A 43 7.26 5.80 4.25
C THR A 43 6.36 5.04 5.21
N TYR A 44 5.41 5.75 5.77
CA TYR A 44 4.45 5.24 6.74
C TYR A 44 3.18 4.77 6.04
N TYR A 45 2.64 3.62 6.45
CA TYR A 45 1.46 3.00 5.85
C TYR A 45 0.31 2.95 6.84
N TYR A 46 -0.79 3.60 6.51
CA TYR A 46 -1.99 3.61 7.34
C TYR A 46 -3.21 3.11 6.54
N PRO A 47 -3.55 1.81 6.64
CA PRO A 47 -4.69 1.24 5.93
C PRO A 47 -5.98 1.49 6.70
N LEU A 48 -7.03 1.96 6.05
CA LEU A 48 -8.36 2.10 6.61
C LEU A 48 -9.15 0.79 6.43
N CYS A 49 -8.71 -0.29 7.09
CA CYS A 49 -9.22 -1.64 6.88
C CYS A 49 -10.41 -2.00 7.77
N ASP A 50 -10.53 -1.39 8.93
CA ASP A 50 -11.50 -1.80 9.97
C ASP A 50 -12.87 -1.17 9.78
N GLU A 51 -12.93 -0.16 8.94
CA GLU A 51 -14.16 0.53 8.60
C GLU A 51 -14.84 -0.08 7.35
N ASN A 52 -16.13 0.19 7.21
CA ASN A 52 -16.80 -0.01 5.94
C ASN A 52 -16.13 0.82 4.84
N ALA A 53 -15.94 0.28 3.65
CA ALA A 53 -15.20 0.93 2.57
C ALA A 53 -15.74 2.33 2.20
N ARG A 54 -17.03 2.58 2.34
CA ARG A 54 -17.63 3.91 2.10
C ARG A 54 -17.22 4.88 3.20
N THR A 55 -17.37 4.49 4.46
CA THR A 55 -16.98 5.30 5.64
C THR A 55 -15.47 5.60 5.61
N ALA A 56 -14.65 4.58 5.35
CA ALA A 56 -13.20 4.73 5.21
C ALA A 56 -12.82 5.74 4.12
N ARG A 57 -13.50 5.68 2.97
CA ARG A 57 -13.25 6.62 1.87
C ARG A 57 -13.71 8.04 2.22
N THR A 58 -14.84 8.21 2.89
CA THR A 58 -15.30 9.50 3.39
C THR A 58 -14.28 10.08 4.35
N ARG A 59 -13.84 9.33 5.35
CA ARG A 59 -12.78 9.74 6.29
C ARG A 59 -11.49 10.11 5.57
N LEU A 60 -11.08 9.31 4.58
CA LEU A 60 -9.87 9.59 3.79
C LEU A 60 -9.94 10.94 3.06
N LEU A 61 -11.10 11.31 2.56
CA LEU A 61 -11.30 12.55 1.80
C LEU A 61 -11.51 13.76 2.69
N GLU A 62 -12.26 13.61 3.77
CA GLU A 62 -12.66 14.72 4.66
C GLU A 62 -11.57 15.11 5.66
N THR A 63 -10.71 14.15 6.06
CA THR A 63 -9.59 14.47 6.94
C THR A 63 -8.56 15.28 6.19
N ASP A 64 -8.27 16.48 6.69
CA ASP A 64 -7.29 17.38 6.09
C ASP A 64 -5.84 16.90 6.33
N TRP A 65 -4.89 17.62 5.71
CA TRP A 65 -3.47 17.29 5.87
C TRP A 65 -3.03 17.32 7.34
N ARG A 66 -3.53 18.28 8.12
CA ARG A 66 -3.14 18.41 9.55
C ARG A 66 -3.62 17.23 10.37
N GLY A 67 -4.85 16.78 10.12
CA GLY A 67 -5.39 15.59 10.77
C GLY A 67 -4.57 14.35 10.46
N TRP A 68 -4.24 14.11 9.20
CA TRP A 68 -3.39 12.97 8.83
C TRP A 68 -1.97 13.10 9.38
N ALA A 69 -1.39 14.28 9.37
CA ALA A 69 -0.06 14.51 9.95
C ALA A 69 -0.07 14.24 11.46
N ASP A 70 -1.10 14.67 12.18
CA ASP A 70 -1.20 14.43 13.62
C ASP A 70 -1.38 12.94 13.94
N ILE A 71 -2.24 12.22 13.23
CA ILE A 71 -2.39 10.76 13.36
C ILE A 71 -1.04 10.07 13.18
N THR A 72 -0.34 10.38 12.08
CA THR A 72 0.95 9.76 11.75
C THR A 72 2.01 10.06 12.82
N LEU A 73 2.16 11.31 13.21
CA LEU A 73 3.17 11.71 14.19
C LEU A 73 2.86 11.22 15.59
N THR A 74 1.58 11.12 15.96
CA THR A 74 1.17 10.55 17.26
C THR A 74 1.56 9.07 17.33
N ASP A 75 1.28 8.31 16.28
CA ASP A 75 1.63 6.89 16.24
C ASP A 75 3.15 6.68 16.23
N LEU A 76 3.87 7.41 15.37
CA LEU A 76 5.33 7.35 15.31
C LEU A 76 6.01 7.80 16.62
N SER A 77 5.38 8.70 17.39
CA SER A 77 5.92 9.16 18.69
C SER A 77 6.02 8.04 19.73
N ARG A 78 5.30 6.94 19.54
CA ARG A 78 5.37 5.76 20.41
C ARG A 78 6.74 5.06 20.33
N ALA A 79 7.35 5.07 19.16
CA ALA A 79 8.70 4.51 18.93
C ALA A 79 9.79 5.61 18.90
N HIS A 80 9.44 6.81 18.47
CA HIS A 80 10.34 7.93 18.28
C HIS A 80 9.80 9.15 19.05
N THR A 81 10.06 9.24 20.33
CA THR A 81 9.47 10.24 21.24
C THR A 81 9.72 11.69 20.84
N ASP A 82 10.78 11.95 20.09
CA ASP A 82 11.21 13.25 19.59
C ASP A 82 10.85 13.52 18.12
N ILE A 83 10.12 12.63 17.47
CA ILE A 83 9.83 12.69 16.02
C ILE A 83 9.24 14.03 15.60
N ARG A 84 8.35 14.62 16.39
CA ARG A 84 7.72 15.90 16.08
C ARG A 84 8.72 17.06 15.97
N ASN A 85 9.86 16.95 16.64
CA ASN A 85 10.95 17.96 16.61
C ASN A 85 11.94 17.68 15.48
N LEU A 86 11.94 16.48 14.92
CA LEU A 86 12.90 16.02 13.92
C LEU A 86 12.36 16.03 12.50
N VAL A 87 11.02 16.01 12.35
CA VAL A 87 10.38 16.03 11.03
C VAL A 87 10.55 17.41 10.40
N GLU A 88 11.22 17.46 9.26
CA GLU A 88 11.38 18.66 8.45
C GLU A 88 10.24 18.81 7.44
N ARG A 89 9.73 17.69 6.93
CA ARG A 89 8.66 17.66 5.92
C ARG A 89 7.80 16.40 6.09
N LEU A 90 6.50 16.54 5.88
CA LEU A 90 5.56 15.44 5.84
C LEU A 90 4.63 15.60 4.63
N ASP A 91 4.64 14.62 3.76
CA ASP A 91 3.74 14.54 2.61
C ASP A 91 2.70 13.45 2.85
N VAL A 92 1.44 13.74 2.54
CA VAL A 92 0.34 12.78 2.68
C VAL A 92 -0.17 12.39 1.31
N MET A 93 0.01 11.12 0.95
CA MET A 93 -0.58 10.51 -0.24
C MET A 93 -1.86 9.76 0.14
N ARG A 94 -2.95 10.05 -0.54
CA ARG A 94 -4.26 9.42 -0.28
C ARG A 94 -4.66 8.54 -1.45
N TRP A 95 -4.79 7.25 -1.19
CA TRP A 95 -5.17 6.26 -2.18
C TRP A 95 -6.59 5.77 -1.93
N GLY A 96 -7.54 6.23 -2.73
CA GLY A 96 -8.95 5.81 -2.63
C GLY A 96 -9.18 4.35 -3.04
N HIS A 97 -8.31 3.81 -3.89
CA HIS A 97 -8.22 2.41 -4.29
C HIS A 97 -6.76 1.97 -4.16
N ALA A 98 -6.38 1.52 -2.98
CA ALA A 98 -5.05 1.01 -2.70
C ALA A 98 -4.97 -0.50 -3.06
N MET A 99 -4.36 -1.29 -2.20
CA MET A 99 -4.26 -2.74 -2.42
C MET A 99 -5.61 -3.44 -2.20
N VAL A 100 -5.89 -4.46 -2.99
CA VAL A 100 -7.05 -5.31 -2.80
C VAL A 100 -6.98 -5.98 -1.42
N ARG A 101 -8.11 -5.95 -0.69
CA ARG A 101 -8.26 -6.68 0.57
C ARG A 101 -9.00 -8.00 0.30
N PRO A 102 -8.33 -9.15 0.42
CA PRO A 102 -9.00 -10.44 0.28
C PRO A 102 -10.06 -10.61 1.38
N ARG A 103 -11.25 -11.02 0.99
CA ARG A 103 -12.33 -11.41 1.92
C ARG A 103 -12.61 -12.88 1.74
N THR A 104 -13.11 -13.52 2.79
CA THR A 104 -13.56 -14.91 2.71
C THR A 104 -14.55 -15.08 1.55
N GLY A 105 -14.29 -16.06 0.70
CA GLY A 105 -15.08 -16.34 -0.50
C GLY A 105 -14.73 -15.51 -1.74
N PHE A 106 -13.85 -14.49 -1.64
CA PHE A 106 -13.50 -13.66 -2.79
C PHE A 106 -12.57 -14.39 -3.77
N MET A 107 -11.47 -14.95 -3.31
CA MET A 107 -10.43 -15.55 -4.19
C MET A 107 -10.97 -16.67 -5.09
N TRP A 108 -11.88 -17.47 -4.56
CA TRP A 108 -12.49 -18.60 -5.28
C TRP A 108 -13.93 -18.33 -5.72
N GLY A 109 -14.41 -17.11 -5.46
CA GLY A 109 -15.77 -16.69 -5.74
C GLY A 109 -16.06 -16.49 -7.23
N GLU A 110 -17.35 -16.62 -7.57
CA GLU A 110 -17.83 -16.39 -8.93
C GLU A 110 -17.63 -14.95 -9.37
N ALA A 111 -17.89 -13.98 -8.50
CA ALA A 111 -17.73 -12.55 -8.79
C ALA A 111 -16.32 -12.20 -9.32
N ARG A 112 -15.26 -12.80 -8.74
CA ARG A 112 -13.89 -12.64 -9.22
C ARG A 112 -13.70 -13.23 -10.62
N ARG A 113 -14.23 -14.44 -10.84
CA ARG A 113 -14.13 -15.13 -12.14
C ARG A 113 -14.89 -14.37 -13.23
N GLU A 114 -16.07 -13.86 -12.93
CA GLU A 114 -16.84 -13.04 -13.86
C GLU A 114 -16.14 -11.70 -14.14
N GLY A 115 -15.59 -11.03 -13.13
CA GLY A 115 -14.85 -9.79 -13.29
C GLY A 115 -13.56 -9.92 -14.12
N ALA A 116 -12.99 -11.11 -14.22
CA ALA A 116 -11.82 -11.38 -15.04
C ALA A 116 -12.13 -11.61 -16.52
N LYS A 117 -13.39 -11.81 -16.89
CA LYS A 117 -13.79 -12.04 -18.27
C LYS A 117 -13.68 -10.78 -19.10
N PRO A 118 -13.23 -10.86 -20.37
CA PRO A 118 -13.24 -9.73 -21.27
C PRO A 118 -14.66 -9.16 -21.46
N PHE A 119 -14.76 -7.85 -21.53
CA PHE A 119 -15.99 -7.17 -21.92
C PHE A 119 -15.87 -6.67 -23.36
N ARG A 120 -16.47 -7.38 -24.29
CA ARG A 120 -16.31 -7.15 -25.73
C ARG A 120 -14.83 -7.23 -26.13
N SER A 121 -14.26 -6.14 -26.64
CA SER A 121 -12.85 -6.01 -27.00
C SER A 121 -11.97 -5.45 -25.88
N ILE A 122 -12.52 -5.29 -24.67
CA ILE A 122 -11.78 -4.77 -23.51
C ILE A 122 -11.32 -5.95 -22.68
N HIS A 123 -10.01 -6.05 -22.50
CA HIS A 123 -9.36 -7.07 -21.67
C HIS A 123 -8.82 -6.42 -20.40
N PHE A 124 -8.92 -7.12 -19.28
CA PHE A 124 -8.54 -6.59 -17.97
C PHE A 124 -7.23 -7.22 -17.50
N ALA A 125 -6.33 -6.40 -16.99
CA ALA A 125 -5.05 -6.84 -16.44
C ALA A 125 -4.76 -6.08 -15.14
N HIS A 126 -4.98 -6.73 -14.01
CA HIS A 126 -4.74 -6.14 -12.70
C HIS A 126 -4.62 -7.22 -11.62
N SER A 127 -3.82 -6.99 -10.59
CA SER A 127 -3.68 -7.91 -9.45
C SER A 127 -4.97 -8.17 -8.69
N GLU A 128 -5.94 -7.26 -8.72
CA GLU A 128 -7.27 -7.46 -8.13
C GLU A 128 -8.01 -8.66 -8.73
N LEU A 129 -7.69 -9.03 -9.97
CA LEU A 129 -8.30 -10.20 -10.62
C LEU A 129 -7.89 -11.53 -9.97
N SER A 130 -6.77 -11.57 -9.26
CA SER A 130 -6.37 -12.70 -8.41
C SER A 130 -6.88 -12.55 -6.97
N GLY A 131 -7.16 -11.33 -6.53
CA GLY A 131 -7.45 -11.01 -5.14
C GLY A 131 -6.21 -10.97 -4.25
N VAL A 132 -5.03 -10.88 -4.86
CA VAL A 132 -3.72 -10.82 -4.17
C VAL A 132 -2.95 -9.63 -4.72
N ALA A 133 -2.55 -8.71 -3.85
CA ALA A 133 -1.89 -7.47 -4.24
C ALA A 133 -0.37 -7.69 -4.40
N LEU A 134 0.03 -8.48 -5.40
CA LEU A 134 1.41 -8.78 -5.74
C LEU A 134 1.76 -8.31 -7.15
N PHE A 135 3.01 -7.94 -7.36
CA PHE A 135 3.53 -7.58 -8.69
C PHE A 135 3.41 -8.74 -9.67
N GLU A 136 3.73 -9.94 -9.22
CA GLU A 136 3.70 -11.17 -10.01
C GLU A 136 2.30 -11.44 -10.56
N GLU A 137 1.27 -11.22 -9.75
CA GLU A 137 -0.12 -11.37 -10.17
C GLU A 137 -0.52 -10.33 -11.24
N ALA A 138 -0.08 -9.09 -11.07
CA ALA A 138 -0.31 -8.05 -12.06
C ALA A 138 0.39 -8.36 -13.39
N PHE A 139 1.62 -8.90 -13.32
CA PHE A 139 2.41 -9.29 -14.48
C PHE A 139 1.77 -10.48 -15.24
N ASP A 140 1.35 -11.52 -14.52
CA ASP A 140 0.68 -12.69 -15.10
C ASP A 140 -0.62 -12.29 -15.81
N HIS A 141 -1.45 -11.47 -15.18
CA HIS A 141 -2.65 -10.93 -15.82
C HIS A 141 -2.35 -10.06 -17.03
N GLY A 142 -1.22 -9.34 -17.03
CA GLY A 142 -0.75 -8.58 -18.19
C GLY A 142 -0.43 -9.49 -19.37
N LEU A 143 0.30 -10.57 -19.14
CA LEU A 143 0.63 -11.57 -20.18
C LEU A 143 -0.64 -12.25 -20.72
N ARG A 144 -1.54 -12.68 -19.83
CA ARG A 144 -2.81 -13.29 -20.21
C ARG A 144 -3.65 -12.35 -21.08
N ALA A 145 -3.81 -11.10 -20.69
CA ALA A 145 -4.60 -10.13 -21.46
C ALA A 145 -3.97 -9.84 -22.83
N ALA A 146 -2.64 -9.75 -22.91
CA ALA A 146 -1.93 -9.59 -24.17
C ALA A 146 -2.16 -10.78 -25.10
N ASP A 147 -2.10 -12.00 -24.61
CA ASP A 147 -2.37 -13.22 -25.39
C ASP A 147 -3.82 -13.25 -25.90
N GLU A 148 -4.79 -12.88 -25.07
CA GLU A 148 -6.21 -12.81 -25.45
C GLU A 148 -6.41 -11.81 -26.63
N VAL A 149 -5.80 -10.62 -26.53
CA VAL A 149 -5.85 -9.61 -27.58
C VAL A 149 -5.21 -10.13 -28.88
N LEU A 150 -4.04 -10.74 -28.80
CA LEU A 150 -3.34 -11.27 -29.97
C LEU A 150 -4.16 -12.37 -30.68
N ARG A 151 -4.83 -13.24 -29.92
CA ARG A 151 -5.72 -14.26 -30.49
C ARG A 151 -6.91 -13.61 -31.18
N SER A 152 -7.54 -12.59 -30.59
CA SER A 152 -8.70 -11.90 -31.18
C SER A 152 -8.36 -11.23 -32.52
N ILE A 153 -7.18 -10.59 -32.62
CA ILE A 153 -6.69 -9.95 -33.87
C ILE A 153 -6.40 -10.98 -34.95
N ARG A 154 -5.86 -12.14 -34.60
CA ARG A 154 -5.59 -13.21 -35.57
C ARG A 154 -6.87 -13.79 -36.15
N VAL A 155 -7.89 -14.01 -35.34
CA VAL A 155 -9.19 -14.51 -35.77
C VAL A 155 -9.90 -13.51 -36.68
N SER A 156 -9.75 -12.21 -36.47
CA SER A 156 -10.37 -11.16 -37.29
C SER A 156 -9.71 -11.00 -38.68
N LYS A 157 -8.54 -11.61 -38.93
CA LYS A 157 -7.78 -11.55 -40.17
C LYS A 157 -7.89 -12.83 -41.01
N ALA A 158 -8.54 -13.86 -40.51
CA ALA A 158 -8.80 -15.12 -41.20
C ALA A 158 -10.23 -15.17 -41.73
#